data_8be638cb55f0b70ea08afcf6902fe5b2
#
_entry.id   8be638cb55f0b70ea08afcf6902fe5b2
#
_cell.length_a   1.000
_cell.length_b   1.000
_cell.length_c   1.000
_cell.angle_alpha   90.00
_cell.angle_beta   90.00
_cell.angle_gamma   90.00
#
_symmetry.space_group_name_H-M   'P 1'
#
loop_
_entity.id
_entity.type
_entity.pdbx_description
1 polymer ?
#
loop_
_entity_poly.entity_id
_entity_poly.type
_entity_poly.pdbx_seq_one_letter_code
_entity_poly.pdbx_strand_id
1 'polypeptide(L)'
;DLFHRQPLLRDLKEVNYLFSTIPGTRVVIIAGNHDRIRKSSALLSFTWAPNVTFLMDENLSSVYFEELNTEVYGFSYHTAEITEAKADNISLPASRRTRILMLHGGDAKHVPFDRNALAASPFSYIALGHIHKPEILLENRMAYAGSPEPLDMTETGPHGYFIGEI
;
A
#
# COMPACT_ATOMS: atom_id res chain seq x y z
N ASP A 1 -5.12 3.70 -0.55
CA ASP A 1 -6.59 3.78 -0.27
C ASP A 1 -7.24 2.43 -0.58
N LEU A 2 -7.73 1.76 0.44
CA LEU A 2 -8.65 0.62 0.28
C LEU A 2 -10.10 1.14 0.13
N PHE A 3 -10.36 2.29 0.74
CA PHE A 3 -11.67 2.94 0.71
C PHE A 3 -11.56 4.37 0.18
N HIS A 4 -12.44 4.74 -0.74
CA HIS A 4 -12.50 6.09 -1.32
C HIS A 4 -12.88 7.19 -0.29
N ARG A 5 -13.31 6.80 0.90
CA ARG A 5 -13.65 7.68 2.03
C ARG A 5 -13.42 6.95 3.35
N GLN A 6 -13.56 7.66 4.46
CA GLN A 6 -13.48 7.02 5.77
C GLN A 6 -14.47 5.86 5.88
N PRO A 7 -13.99 4.61 6.11
CA PRO A 7 -14.85 3.45 6.15
C PRO A 7 -15.76 3.45 7.39
N LEU A 8 -16.97 3.00 7.21
CA LEU A 8 -17.85 2.65 8.31
C LEU A 8 -17.53 1.22 8.80
N LEU A 9 -17.93 0.88 10.00
CA LEU A 9 -17.71 -0.46 10.56
C LEU A 9 -18.28 -1.58 9.67
N ARG A 10 -19.40 -1.33 8.99
CA ARG A 10 -20.00 -2.29 8.05
C ARG A 10 -19.07 -2.55 6.85
N ASP A 11 -18.43 -1.52 6.33
CA ASP A 11 -17.55 -1.60 5.16
C ASP A 11 -16.30 -2.43 5.52
N LEU A 12 -15.76 -2.20 6.73
CA LEU A 12 -14.65 -3.00 7.28
C LEU A 12 -15.02 -4.46 7.45
N LYS A 13 -16.22 -4.76 7.99
CA LYS A 13 -16.70 -6.13 8.17
C LYS A 13 -16.85 -6.86 6.84
N GLU A 14 -17.39 -6.20 5.83
CA GLU A 14 -17.58 -6.78 4.50
C GLU A 14 -16.24 -7.12 3.84
N VAL A 15 -15.31 -6.17 3.81
CA VAL A 15 -13.98 -6.38 3.23
C VAL A 15 -13.20 -7.46 4.01
N ASN A 16 -13.26 -7.42 5.35
CA ASN A 16 -12.61 -8.42 6.19
C ASN A 16 -13.19 -9.82 5.95
N TYR A 17 -14.50 -9.92 5.76
CA TYR A 17 -15.13 -11.20 5.39
C TYR A 17 -14.55 -11.73 4.06
N LEU A 18 -14.48 -10.88 3.03
CA LEU A 18 -13.90 -11.29 1.73
C LEU A 18 -12.45 -11.76 1.89
N PHE A 19 -11.60 -11.04 2.62
CA PHE A 19 -10.23 -11.47 2.89
C PHE A 19 -10.16 -12.79 3.69
N SER A 20 -11.06 -13.00 4.62
CA SER A 20 -11.11 -14.22 5.41
C SER A 20 -11.44 -15.48 4.56
N THR A 21 -12.05 -15.31 3.38
CA THR A 21 -12.36 -16.42 2.47
C THR A 21 -11.13 -16.96 1.72
N ILE A 22 -9.99 -16.27 1.80
CA ILE A 22 -8.73 -16.65 1.18
C ILE A 22 -7.62 -16.85 2.23
N PRO A 23 -7.78 -17.75 3.20
CA PRO A 23 -6.89 -17.85 4.37
C PRO A 23 -5.44 -18.23 4.03
N GLY A 24 -5.20 -18.83 2.86
CA GLY A 24 -3.86 -19.14 2.35
C GLY A 24 -3.10 -17.94 1.75
N THR A 25 -3.75 -16.78 1.64
CA THR A 25 -3.16 -15.55 1.09
C THR A 25 -2.86 -14.56 2.21
N ARG A 26 -1.63 -14.06 2.28
CA ARG A 26 -1.27 -12.95 3.18
C ARG A 26 -1.72 -11.63 2.56
N VAL A 27 -2.54 -10.88 3.26
CA VAL A 27 -3.04 -9.56 2.84
C VAL A 27 -2.35 -8.50 3.68
N VAL A 28 -1.68 -7.55 3.02
CA VAL A 28 -1.07 -6.40 3.71
C VAL A 28 -1.73 -5.13 3.21
N ILE A 29 -2.09 -4.26 4.15
CA ILE A 29 -2.84 -3.02 3.88
C ILE A 29 -2.07 -1.83 4.46
N ILE A 30 -2.09 -0.71 3.74
CA ILE A 30 -1.76 0.62 4.24
C ILE A 30 -2.94 1.55 3.98
N ALA A 31 -3.14 2.55 4.84
CA ALA A 31 -4.11 3.62 4.58
C ALA A 31 -3.50 4.68 3.67
N GLY A 32 -4.27 5.15 2.71
CA GLY A 32 -3.94 6.30 1.88
C GLY A 32 -4.54 7.61 2.42
N ASN A 33 -4.62 8.63 1.57
CA ASN A 33 -5.10 9.95 1.97
C ASN A 33 -6.64 9.99 2.18
N HIS A 34 -7.41 9.15 1.52
CA HIS A 34 -8.88 9.10 1.67
C HIS A 34 -9.31 8.34 2.94
N ASP A 35 -8.72 7.19 3.20
CA ASP A 35 -9.02 6.34 4.36
C ASP A 35 -8.01 6.48 5.50
N ARG A 36 -7.27 7.61 5.56
CA ARG A 36 -6.23 7.91 6.54
C ARG A 36 -6.64 7.62 7.98
N ILE A 37 -5.70 7.24 8.80
CA ILE A 37 -5.91 6.93 10.22
C ILE A 37 -6.23 8.22 10.99
N ARG A 38 -7.45 8.34 11.50
CA ARG A 38 -7.91 9.45 12.37
C ARG A 38 -8.15 8.93 13.77
N LYS A 39 -8.11 9.80 14.77
CA LYS A 39 -8.44 9.46 16.17
C LYS A 39 -9.81 8.78 16.33
N SER A 40 -10.76 9.12 15.47
CA SER A 40 -12.13 8.55 15.45
C SER A 40 -12.30 7.44 14.42
N SER A 41 -11.23 6.98 13.77
CA SER A 41 -11.33 5.96 12.72
C SER A 41 -11.71 4.61 13.31
N ALA A 42 -12.70 3.96 12.73
CA ALA A 42 -13.05 2.58 13.06
C ALA A 42 -11.89 1.59 12.78
N LEU A 43 -10.94 1.97 11.92
CA LEU A 43 -9.74 1.18 11.63
C LEU A 43 -8.90 0.89 12.88
N LEU A 44 -8.82 1.84 13.84
CA LEU A 44 -7.99 1.70 15.05
C LEU A 44 -8.43 0.58 16.00
N SER A 45 -9.72 0.27 16.03
CA SER A 45 -10.30 -0.73 16.94
C SER A 45 -10.80 -1.98 16.21
N PHE A 46 -10.65 -2.02 14.89
CA PHE A 46 -11.14 -3.12 14.10
C PHE A 46 -10.18 -4.32 14.16
N THR A 47 -10.74 -5.51 14.43
CA THR A 47 -9.96 -6.75 14.42
C THR A 47 -10.08 -7.40 13.05
N TRP A 48 -8.96 -7.46 12.34
CA TRP A 48 -8.84 -8.09 11.04
C TRP A 48 -8.71 -9.62 11.14
N ALA A 49 -9.05 -10.32 10.07
CA ALA A 49 -8.83 -11.75 9.94
C ALA A 49 -7.33 -12.12 10.10
N PRO A 50 -7.00 -13.34 10.56
CA PRO A 50 -5.61 -13.72 10.87
C PRO A 50 -4.62 -13.62 9.68
N ASN A 51 -5.12 -13.66 8.46
CA ASN A 51 -4.32 -13.52 7.25
C ASN A 51 -4.13 -12.07 6.80
N VAL A 52 -4.72 -11.08 7.50
CA VAL A 52 -4.67 -9.66 7.17
C VAL A 52 -3.76 -8.92 8.15
N THR A 53 -2.80 -8.17 7.63
CA THR A 53 -1.95 -7.25 8.39
C THR A 53 -2.18 -5.83 7.89
N PHE A 54 -2.55 -4.92 8.80
CA PHE A 54 -2.67 -3.51 8.50
C PHE A 54 -1.50 -2.75 9.12
N LEU A 55 -0.61 -2.19 8.30
CA LEU A 55 0.51 -1.36 8.74
C LEU A 55 -0.01 0.05 9.02
N MET A 56 -0.40 0.32 10.27
CA MET A 56 -1.09 1.57 10.64
C MET A 56 -0.15 2.72 11.04
N ASP A 57 1.16 2.47 11.18
CA ASP A 57 2.11 3.49 11.61
C ASP A 57 2.26 4.59 10.54
N GLU A 58 2.46 5.84 10.97
CA GLU A 58 2.80 6.97 10.08
C GLU A 58 4.27 6.97 9.66
N ASN A 59 5.08 6.18 10.36
CA ASN A 59 6.48 5.92 10.02
C ASN A 59 6.61 4.55 9.38
N LEU A 60 7.72 4.33 8.68
CA LEU A 60 8.00 3.07 8.04
C LEU A 60 7.97 1.93 9.05
N SER A 61 7.07 1.00 8.83
CA SER A 61 6.92 -0.24 9.60
C SER A 61 6.93 -1.44 8.67
N SER A 62 7.08 -2.64 9.20
CA SER A 62 7.11 -3.85 8.39
C SER A 62 6.41 -5.04 9.05
N VAL A 63 6.06 -6.01 8.23
CA VAL A 63 5.64 -7.36 8.63
C VAL A 63 6.51 -8.37 7.89
N TYR A 64 7.00 -9.37 8.61
CA TYR A 64 7.77 -10.47 8.05
C TYR A 64 6.95 -11.75 8.00
N PHE A 65 6.88 -12.36 6.83
CA PHE A 65 6.27 -13.66 6.58
C PHE A 65 7.38 -14.70 6.42
N GLU A 66 7.62 -15.48 7.46
CA GLU A 66 8.72 -16.44 7.52
C GLU A 66 8.57 -17.51 6.43
N GLU A 67 7.38 -18.02 6.22
CA GLU A 67 7.05 -19.05 5.23
C GLU A 67 7.31 -18.60 3.77
N LEU A 68 7.34 -17.29 3.52
CA LEU A 68 7.62 -16.69 2.22
C LEU A 68 9.02 -16.08 2.15
N ASN A 69 9.77 -16.06 3.25
CA ASN A 69 11.00 -15.30 3.41
C ASN A 69 10.87 -13.85 2.91
N THR A 70 9.70 -13.24 3.10
CA THR A 70 9.34 -11.94 2.54
C THR A 70 8.97 -10.96 3.64
N GLU A 71 9.53 -9.76 3.57
CA GLU A 71 9.24 -8.66 4.49
C GLU A 71 8.61 -7.51 3.71
N VAL A 72 7.38 -7.16 4.10
CA VAL A 72 6.59 -6.09 3.47
C VAL A 72 6.66 -4.84 4.34
N TYR A 73 7.10 -3.75 3.76
CA TYR A 73 7.24 -2.44 4.38
C TYR A 73 6.18 -1.48 3.90
N GLY A 74 5.80 -0.55 4.74
CA GLY A 74 4.88 0.52 4.38
C GLY A 74 4.62 1.47 5.54
N PHE A 75 3.90 2.53 5.27
CA PHE A 75 3.39 3.47 6.27
C PHE A 75 2.02 3.97 5.83
N SER A 76 1.23 4.38 6.80
CA SER A 76 -0.14 4.86 6.59
C SER A 76 -0.25 6.37 6.74
N TYR A 77 -1.20 6.96 6.03
CA TYR A 77 -1.55 8.36 6.19
C TYR A 77 -2.29 8.59 7.51
N HIS A 78 -1.86 9.61 8.26
CA HIS A 78 -2.56 10.17 9.42
C HIS A 78 -3.08 11.59 9.13
N THR A 79 -2.52 12.26 8.13
CA THR A 79 -2.91 13.57 7.61
C THR A 79 -3.51 13.44 6.21
N ALA A 80 -4.15 14.49 5.70
CA ALA A 80 -4.71 14.48 4.35
C ALA A 80 -3.61 14.54 3.29
N GLU A 81 -2.50 15.20 3.59
CA GLU A 81 -1.37 15.44 2.71
C GLU A 81 -0.07 15.07 3.44
N ILE A 82 0.90 14.55 2.70
CA ILE A 82 2.27 14.30 3.14
C ILE A 82 3.18 14.86 2.04
N THR A 83 3.74 16.04 2.27
CA THR A 83 4.59 16.74 1.28
C THR A 83 6.07 16.38 1.39
N GLU A 84 6.42 15.55 2.36
CA GLU A 84 7.78 15.05 2.56
C GLU A 84 8.07 13.84 1.68
N ALA A 85 9.26 13.79 1.08
CA ALA A 85 9.75 12.66 0.30
C ALA A 85 10.24 11.51 1.22
N LYS A 86 9.36 10.98 2.06
CA LYS A 86 9.66 9.98 3.10
C LYS A 86 10.30 8.69 2.56
N ALA A 87 10.11 8.38 1.28
CA ALA A 87 10.57 7.14 0.68
C ALA A 87 11.97 7.22 0.04
N ASP A 88 12.51 8.40 -0.22
CA ASP A 88 13.73 8.58 -1.02
C ASP A 88 15.02 8.13 -0.32
N ASN A 89 15.03 8.12 1.01
CA ASN A 89 16.24 7.84 1.78
C ASN A 89 16.08 6.65 2.74
N ILE A 90 15.25 5.67 2.38
CA ILE A 90 15.07 4.46 3.20
C ILE A 90 16.35 3.64 3.15
N SER A 91 17.01 3.52 4.30
CA SER A 91 18.18 2.67 4.50
C SER A 91 17.82 1.50 5.40
N LEU A 92 18.10 0.29 4.94
CA LEU A 92 17.85 -0.95 5.68
C LEU A 92 19.13 -1.77 5.76
N PRO A 93 19.36 -2.51 6.85
CA PRO A 93 20.52 -3.41 6.95
C PRO A 93 20.47 -4.48 5.85
N ALA A 94 21.63 -5.00 5.45
CA ALA A 94 21.70 -6.08 4.47
C ALA A 94 20.86 -7.29 4.93
N SER A 95 20.14 -7.90 4.01
CA SER A 95 19.28 -9.07 4.27
C SER A 95 19.17 -9.95 3.03
N ARG A 96 18.90 -11.25 3.25
CA ARG A 96 18.56 -12.20 2.18
C ARG A 96 17.04 -12.32 1.97
N ARG A 97 16.23 -11.55 2.71
CA ARG A 97 14.78 -11.53 2.58
C ARG A 97 14.38 -10.81 1.30
N THR A 98 13.36 -11.28 0.65
CA THR A 98 12.63 -10.49 -0.33
C THR A 98 11.98 -9.31 0.40
N ARG A 99 12.16 -8.10 -0.12
CA ARG A 99 11.61 -6.88 0.49
C ARG A 99 10.69 -6.18 -0.47
N ILE A 100 9.49 -5.92 -0.01
CA ILE A 100 8.46 -5.20 -0.78
C ILE A 100 8.17 -3.89 -0.05
N LEU A 101 8.16 -2.77 -0.76
CA LEU A 101 7.66 -1.49 -0.26
C LEU A 101 6.25 -1.25 -0.80
N MET A 102 5.32 -0.95 0.08
CA MET A 102 4.01 -0.41 -0.27
C MET A 102 4.02 1.09 -0.01
N LEU A 103 3.69 1.87 -1.03
CA LEU A 103 3.68 3.33 -0.97
C LEU A 103 2.43 3.89 -1.62
N HIS A 104 1.72 4.79 -0.91
CA HIS A 104 0.57 5.50 -1.46
C HIS A 104 0.96 6.95 -1.71
N GLY A 105 1.14 7.35 -2.98
CA GLY A 105 1.59 8.71 -3.31
C GLY A 105 2.22 8.84 -4.69
N GLY A 106 3.00 9.91 -4.87
CA GLY A 106 3.72 10.19 -6.11
C GLY A 106 3.41 11.55 -6.75
N ASP A 107 2.64 12.39 -6.07
CA ASP A 107 2.49 13.80 -6.45
C ASP A 107 3.03 14.74 -5.36
N ALA A 108 3.06 16.04 -5.62
CA ALA A 108 3.65 17.03 -4.72
C ALA A 108 3.01 17.10 -3.33
N LYS A 109 1.78 16.63 -3.17
CA LYS A 109 1.01 16.66 -1.91
C LYS A 109 0.91 15.30 -1.21
N HIS A 110 1.20 14.23 -1.94
CA HIS A 110 0.99 12.87 -1.49
C HIS A 110 2.28 12.06 -1.67
N VAL A 111 3.15 12.10 -0.65
CA VAL A 111 4.44 11.42 -0.60
C VAL A 111 5.20 11.53 -1.93
N PRO A 112 5.67 12.74 -2.27
CA PRO A 112 6.53 12.90 -3.44
C PRO A 112 7.76 12.00 -3.30
N PHE A 113 8.29 11.51 -4.41
CA PHE A 113 9.51 10.71 -4.42
C PHE A 113 10.33 10.94 -5.68
N ASP A 114 11.63 10.78 -5.56
CA ASP A 114 12.53 10.66 -6.70
C ASP A 114 12.54 9.22 -7.22
N ARG A 115 12.19 9.03 -8.49
CA ARG A 115 12.13 7.72 -9.12
C ARG A 115 13.48 6.98 -9.10
N ASN A 116 14.59 7.71 -9.25
CA ASN A 116 15.92 7.12 -9.26
C ASN A 116 16.33 6.71 -7.83
N ALA A 117 15.97 7.51 -6.82
CA ALA A 117 16.19 7.16 -5.41
C ALA A 117 15.43 5.87 -5.05
N LEU A 118 14.16 5.76 -5.42
CA LEU A 118 13.39 4.53 -5.22
C LEU A 118 13.96 3.34 -6.01
N ALA A 119 14.38 3.56 -7.25
CA ALA A 119 15.02 2.50 -8.06
C ALA A 119 16.32 1.99 -7.44
N ALA A 120 17.06 2.83 -6.72
CA ALA A 120 18.28 2.46 -6.02
C ALA A 120 18.05 1.89 -4.61
N SER A 121 16.81 1.91 -4.12
CA SER A 121 16.45 1.46 -2.77
C SER A 121 16.62 -0.07 -2.57
N PRO A 122 16.67 -0.55 -1.31
CA PRO A 122 16.91 -1.97 -1.02
C PRO A 122 15.69 -2.88 -1.19
N PHE A 123 14.66 -2.43 -1.92
CA PHE A 123 13.44 -3.19 -2.14
C PHE A 123 13.49 -3.99 -3.44
N SER A 124 13.05 -5.24 -3.40
CA SER A 124 12.89 -6.11 -4.58
C SER A 124 11.74 -5.64 -5.46
N TYR A 125 10.64 -5.20 -4.83
CA TYR A 125 9.47 -4.65 -5.52
C TYR A 125 8.89 -3.46 -4.76
N ILE A 126 8.35 -2.49 -5.49
CA ILE A 126 7.70 -1.29 -4.96
C ILE A 126 6.27 -1.22 -5.54
N ALA A 127 5.30 -1.51 -4.68
CA ALA A 127 3.88 -1.45 -5.01
C ALA A 127 3.35 -0.04 -4.72
N LEU A 128 3.00 0.68 -5.78
CA LEU A 128 2.53 2.05 -5.70
C LEU A 128 1.00 2.12 -5.78
N GLY A 129 0.40 2.94 -4.93
CA GLY A 129 -1.00 3.35 -4.98
C GLY A 129 -1.15 4.87 -5.13
N HIS A 130 -2.36 5.39 -5.11
CA HIS A 130 -2.75 6.79 -5.29
C HIS A 130 -3.09 7.16 -6.73
N ILE A 131 -2.27 6.81 -7.68
CA ILE A 131 -2.54 7.08 -9.11
C ILE A 131 -3.46 5.97 -9.63
N HIS A 132 -4.66 6.36 -10.09
CA HIS A 132 -5.71 5.42 -10.51
C HIS A 132 -5.43 4.77 -11.87
N LYS A 133 -4.57 5.39 -12.69
CA LYS A 133 -4.13 4.83 -13.97
C LYS A 133 -3.01 3.82 -13.75
N PRO A 134 -3.12 2.59 -14.26
CA PRO A 134 -2.03 1.62 -14.23
C PRO A 134 -0.80 2.14 -14.98
N GLU A 135 0.37 2.07 -14.35
CA GLU A 135 1.62 2.52 -14.95
C GLU A 135 2.82 1.73 -14.39
N ILE A 136 3.62 1.16 -15.28
CA ILE A 136 4.90 0.54 -14.93
C ILE A 136 5.98 1.63 -14.98
N LEU A 137 6.49 2.01 -13.82
CA LEU A 137 7.57 2.99 -13.72
C LEU A 137 8.95 2.36 -13.94
N LEU A 138 9.13 1.14 -13.46
CA LEU A 138 10.35 0.36 -13.66
C LEU A 138 9.95 -1.11 -13.84
N GLU A 139 10.32 -1.67 -14.99
CA GLU A 139 9.97 -3.04 -15.35
C GLU A 139 10.36 -4.03 -14.26
N ASN A 140 9.43 -4.93 -13.93
CA ASN A 140 9.58 -5.96 -12.89
C ASN A 140 9.93 -5.44 -11.48
N ARG A 141 9.81 -4.14 -11.20
CA ARG A 141 10.26 -3.59 -9.92
C ARG A 141 9.38 -2.51 -9.31
N MET A 142 8.75 -1.64 -10.12
CA MET A 142 7.97 -0.52 -9.58
C MET A 142 6.79 -0.18 -10.48
N ALA A 143 5.58 -0.24 -9.93
CA ALA A 143 4.39 0.05 -10.69
C ALA A 143 3.24 0.60 -9.83
N TYR A 144 2.42 1.43 -10.44
CA TYR A 144 1.06 1.73 -10.00
C TYR A 144 0.11 0.67 -10.56
N ALA A 145 -0.59 -0.05 -9.69
CA ALA A 145 -1.62 -1.00 -10.14
C ALA A 145 -2.86 -0.29 -10.69
N GLY A 146 -3.05 0.96 -10.31
CA GLY A 146 -4.26 1.71 -10.61
C GLY A 146 -5.43 1.34 -9.71
N SER A 147 -6.61 1.80 -10.07
CA SER A 147 -7.87 1.39 -9.44
C SER A 147 -8.47 0.19 -10.16
N PRO A 148 -9.11 -0.77 -9.44
CA PRO A 148 -9.77 -1.92 -10.09
C PRO A 148 -10.93 -1.52 -11.00
N GLU A 149 -11.60 -0.41 -10.65
CA GLU A 149 -12.75 0.15 -11.36
C GLU A 149 -12.57 1.68 -11.50
N PRO A 150 -13.08 2.31 -12.57
CA PRO A 150 -13.05 3.76 -12.68
C PRO A 150 -13.94 4.41 -11.60
N LEU A 151 -13.47 5.48 -10.99
CA LEU A 151 -14.25 6.25 -10.03
C LEU A 151 -15.18 7.26 -10.72
N ASP A 152 -14.82 7.68 -11.91
CA ASP A 152 -15.62 8.59 -12.73
C ASP A 152 -15.39 8.38 -14.24
N MET A 153 -16.15 9.08 -15.08
CA MET A 153 -16.11 8.94 -16.54
C MET A 153 -14.83 9.48 -17.21
N THR A 154 -13.98 10.17 -16.47
CA THR A 154 -12.70 10.69 -17.00
C THR A 154 -11.58 9.65 -16.87
N GLU A 155 -11.74 8.66 -16.02
CA GLU A 155 -10.81 7.56 -15.84
C GLU A 155 -11.02 6.50 -16.92
N THR A 156 -10.52 6.79 -18.11
CA THR A 156 -10.64 5.89 -19.27
C THR A 156 -9.42 4.99 -19.42
N GLY A 157 -9.60 3.82 -20.02
CA GLY A 157 -8.53 2.87 -20.28
C GLY A 157 -8.65 1.59 -19.46
N PRO A 158 -7.58 0.76 -19.39
CA PRO A 158 -7.60 -0.48 -18.63
C PRO A 158 -7.61 -0.21 -17.13
N HIS A 159 -8.39 -1.01 -16.40
CA HIS A 159 -8.42 -1.08 -14.95
C HIS A 159 -8.13 -2.52 -14.52
N GLY A 160 -7.68 -2.71 -13.28
CA GLY A 160 -7.40 -4.05 -12.77
C GLY A 160 -6.33 -4.08 -11.67
N TYR A 161 -5.49 -5.10 -11.73
CA TYR A 161 -4.43 -5.34 -10.75
C TYR A 161 -3.22 -5.99 -11.41
N PHE A 162 -2.07 -5.96 -10.75
CA PHE A 162 -0.89 -6.69 -11.19
C PHE A 162 -0.74 -8.01 -10.45
N ILE A 163 -0.31 -9.04 -11.18
CA ILE A 163 0.22 -10.29 -10.64
C ILE A 163 1.68 -10.36 -11.03
N GLY A 164 2.55 -10.77 -10.09
CA GLY A 164 3.97 -10.92 -10.33
C GLY A 164 4.58 -12.02 -9.46
N GLU A 165 5.77 -12.44 -9.83
CA GLU A 165 6.65 -13.32 -9.05
C GLU A 165 7.92 -12.56 -8.68
N ILE A 166 8.42 -12.73 -7.46
CA ILE A 166 9.63 -12.07 -6.94
C ILE A 166 10.63 -13.13 -6.45
#